data_ef26c2e80edf41ddc0c3c77c9d74d806
#
_entry.id   ef26c2e80edf41ddc0c3c77c9d74d806
#
_cell.length_a   1.000
_cell.length_b   1.000
_cell.length_c   1.000
_cell.angle_alpha   90.00
_cell.angle_beta   90.00
_cell.angle_gamma   90.00
#
_symmetry.space_group_name_H-M   'P 1'
#
loop_
_entity.id
_entity.type
_entity.pdbx_description
1 polymer ?
#
loop_
_entity_poly.entity_id
_entity_poly.type
_entity_poly.pdbx_seq_one_letter_code
_entity_poly.pdbx_strand_id
1 'polypeptide(L)'
;MEKFTEQDVRKYQRENKSFVAYGSEGTVFKYEDYAVKLFKSVRGKEFMKDKEEKVKAIMKKELEGFCKPEFLVYNENGEFSGYAMNYYENKGDVSDLCYKFGDEYTLDQKIEYLLKVEELIKKAHERGFVLNDVAIWNFLITDSNKVMGIDTDNFQFDEYKTDTNVDLYLPYYQGLCNTEGHTVDSDKFSFALFALRALMQRPFNDEYVTYYDKNSNYLLNIFLRFDVNEEVKDEFRNLMSSNPEKEWIGKTLEKVSSSTRKYL
;
A
#
# COMPACT_ATOMS: atom_id res chain seq x y z
N MET A 1 -4.23 -4.23 -27.17
CA MET A 1 -3.53 -5.31 -27.92
C MET A 1 -3.26 -6.41 -26.90
N GLU A 2 -3.78 -7.62 -27.13
CA GLU A 2 -3.46 -8.76 -26.28
C GLU A 2 -2.00 -9.14 -26.55
N LYS A 3 -1.18 -9.18 -25.52
CA LYS A 3 0.22 -9.56 -25.65
C LYS A 3 0.44 -11.04 -25.31
N PHE A 4 -0.36 -11.57 -24.37
CA PHE A 4 -0.36 -12.97 -23.95
C PHE A 4 -1.67 -13.28 -23.19
N THR A 5 -1.98 -14.57 -23.07
CA THR A 5 -3.19 -15.09 -22.42
C THR A 5 -2.91 -15.56 -20.99
N GLU A 6 -3.97 -15.82 -20.22
CA GLU A 6 -3.86 -16.49 -18.92
C GLU A 6 -3.13 -17.83 -19.00
N GLN A 7 -3.37 -18.58 -20.08
CA GLN A 7 -2.72 -19.88 -20.29
C GLN A 7 -1.22 -19.75 -20.49
N ASP A 8 -0.77 -18.73 -21.23
CA ASP A 8 0.66 -18.48 -21.42
C ASP A 8 1.34 -18.22 -20.07
N VAL A 9 0.70 -17.39 -19.21
CA VAL A 9 1.19 -17.09 -17.87
C VAL A 9 1.24 -18.34 -16.99
N ARG A 10 0.18 -19.15 -16.98
CA ARG A 10 0.12 -20.39 -16.18
C ARG A 10 1.09 -21.46 -16.69
N LYS A 11 1.32 -21.54 -17.99
CA LYS A 11 2.32 -22.42 -18.57
C LYS A 11 3.72 -21.98 -18.14
N TYR A 12 4.05 -20.71 -18.34
CA TYR A 12 5.33 -20.14 -17.94
C TYR A 12 5.60 -20.32 -16.45
N GLN A 13 4.60 -20.12 -15.60
CA GLN A 13 4.70 -20.32 -14.16
C GLN A 13 5.06 -21.78 -13.79
N ARG A 14 4.45 -22.77 -14.47
CA ARG A 14 4.76 -24.19 -14.22
C ARG A 14 6.19 -24.56 -14.63
N GLU A 15 6.67 -23.97 -15.72
CA GLU A 15 8.00 -24.24 -16.27
C GLU A 15 9.10 -23.52 -15.47
N ASN A 16 8.86 -22.31 -15.00
CA ASN A 16 9.87 -21.41 -14.43
C ASN A 16 9.68 -21.13 -12.92
N LYS A 17 8.65 -21.70 -12.28
CA LYS A 17 8.29 -21.44 -10.86
C LYS A 17 8.19 -19.93 -10.54
N SER A 18 7.60 -19.18 -11.43
CA SER A 18 7.58 -17.70 -11.45
C SER A 18 6.54 -17.06 -10.51
N PHE A 19 6.23 -17.71 -9.41
CA PHE A 19 5.34 -17.14 -8.38
C PHE A 19 5.99 -15.93 -7.72
N VAL A 20 5.24 -14.83 -7.59
CA VAL A 20 5.68 -13.60 -6.92
C VAL A 20 4.95 -13.41 -5.60
N ALA A 21 3.61 -13.36 -5.63
CA ALA A 21 2.83 -13.10 -4.43
C ALA A 21 1.41 -13.68 -4.53
N TYR A 22 0.81 -13.92 -3.36
CA TYR A 22 -0.58 -14.33 -3.22
C TYR A 22 -1.35 -13.27 -2.44
N GLY A 23 -2.38 -12.70 -3.02
CA GLY A 23 -3.23 -11.69 -2.40
C GLY A 23 -4.67 -12.18 -2.16
N SER A 24 -5.48 -11.36 -1.50
CA SER A 24 -6.90 -11.62 -1.25
C SER A 24 -7.71 -11.73 -2.55
N GLU A 25 -7.41 -10.90 -3.53
CA GLU A 25 -8.13 -10.82 -4.81
C GLU A 25 -7.56 -11.70 -5.91
N GLY A 26 -6.27 -12.01 -5.88
CA GLY A 26 -5.59 -12.69 -6.97
C GLY A 26 -4.22 -13.22 -6.61
N THR A 27 -3.54 -13.71 -7.63
CA THR A 27 -2.15 -14.20 -7.54
C THR A 27 -1.30 -13.46 -8.56
N VAL A 28 -0.10 -13.05 -8.16
CA VAL A 28 0.85 -12.37 -9.02
C VAL A 28 1.96 -13.34 -9.43
N PHE A 29 2.24 -13.38 -10.73
CA PHE A 29 3.29 -14.18 -11.34
C PHE A 29 4.25 -13.28 -12.10
N LYS A 30 5.54 -13.64 -12.13
CA LYS A 30 6.48 -13.06 -13.09
C LYS A 30 6.31 -13.76 -14.43
N TYR A 31 6.15 -12.99 -15.48
CA TYR A 31 6.11 -13.46 -16.87
C TYR A 31 7.00 -12.55 -17.71
N GLU A 32 8.18 -13.05 -18.08
CA GLU A 32 9.22 -12.24 -18.74
C GLU A 32 9.53 -10.96 -17.94
N ASP A 33 9.33 -9.77 -18.54
CA ASP A 33 9.55 -8.46 -17.90
C ASP A 33 8.29 -7.91 -17.19
N TYR A 34 7.26 -8.75 -17.01
CA TYR A 34 5.98 -8.32 -16.43
C TYR A 34 5.67 -9.04 -15.12
N ALA A 35 5.03 -8.32 -14.23
CA ALA A 35 4.25 -8.87 -13.12
C ALA A 35 2.79 -9.00 -13.58
N VAL A 36 2.23 -10.20 -13.53
CA VAL A 36 0.88 -10.49 -14.00
C VAL A 36 0.00 -10.86 -12.82
N LYS A 37 -0.99 -10.02 -12.52
CA LYS A 37 -2.02 -10.28 -11.52
C LYS A 37 -3.18 -11.01 -12.17
N LEU A 38 -3.42 -12.26 -11.77
CA LEU A 38 -4.59 -13.04 -12.17
C LEU A 38 -5.58 -13.05 -11.01
N PHE A 39 -6.80 -12.61 -11.27
CA PHE A 39 -7.87 -12.58 -10.29
C PHE A 39 -8.42 -13.97 -9.97
N LYS A 40 -8.95 -14.17 -8.75
CA LYS A 40 -9.63 -15.39 -8.37
C LYS A 40 -10.97 -15.50 -9.08
N SER A 41 -11.25 -16.63 -9.72
CA SER A 41 -12.47 -16.88 -10.49
C SER A 41 -13.79 -16.85 -9.70
N VAL A 42 -13.72 -16.83 -8.37
CA VAL A 42 -14.90 -16.86 -7.48
C VAL A 42 -15.67 -15.54 -7.37
N ARG A 43 -15.17 -14.44 -7.97
CA ARG A 43 -15.74 -13.09 -7.80
C ARG A 43 -16.98 -12.79 -8.64
N GLY A 44 -17.39 -13.68 -9.55
CA GLY A 44 -18.56 -13.49 -10.41
C GLY A 44 -18.30 -12.58 -11.62
N LYS A 45 -19.18 -12.74 -12.66
CA LYS A 45 -18.97 -12.09 -13.97
C LYS A 45 -19.15 -10.57 -13.92
N GLU A 46 -20.07 -10.07 -13.13
CA GLU A 46 -20.35 -8.64 -13.03
C GLU A 46 -19.15 -7.91 -12.39
N PHE A 47 -18.65 -8.43 -11.26
CA PHE A 47 -17.44 -7.92 -10.64
C PHE A 47 -16.25 -7.87 -11.62
N MET A 48 -16.03 -8.94 -12.37
CA MET A 48 -14.92 -9.01 -13.33
C MET A 48 -15.07 -8.00 -14.46
N LYS A 49 -16.30 -7.72 -14.90
CA LYS A 49 -16.57 -6.70 -15.91
C LYS A 49 -16.26 -5.29 -15.39
N ASP A 50 -16.72 -4.96 -14.19
CA ASP A 50 -16.47 -3.65 -13.57
C ASP A 50 -14.97 -3.45 -13.30
N LYS A 51 -14.29 -4.52 -12.86
CA LYS A 51 -12.84 -4.52 -12.65
C LYS A 51 -12.08 -4.29 -13.96
N GLU A 52 -12.51 -4.93 -15.05
CA GLU A 52 -11.93 -4.73 -16.39
C GLU A 52 -12.04 -3.27 -16.85
N GLU A 53 -13.21 -2.65 -16.68
CA GLU A 53 -13.45 -1.26 -17.05
C GLU A 53 -12.58 -0.30 -16.22
N LYS A 54 -12.49 -0.54 -14.92
CA LYS A 54 -11.62 0.22 -14.00
C LYS A 54 -10.14 0.09 -14.37
N VAL A 55 -9.67 -1.13 -14.64
CA VAL A 55 -8.28 -1.38 -15.08
C VAL A 55 -8.00 -0.66 -16.40
N LYS A 56 -8.90 -0.71 -17.38
CA LYS A 56 -8.79 0.05 -18.64
C LYS A 56 -8.71 1.56 -18.42
N ALA A 57 -9.43 2.08 -17.43
CA ALA A 57 -9.41 3.49 -17.10
C ALA A 57 -8.05 3.89 -16.48
N ILE A 58 -7.53 3.10 -15.51
CA ILE A 58 -6.21 3.34 -14.90
C ILE A 58 -5.08 3.31 -15.94
N MET A 59 -5.13 2.38 -16.90
CA MET A 59 -4.12 2.29 -17.98
C MET A 59 -3.92 3.62 -18.72
N LYS A 60 -4.98 4.43 -18.83
CA LYS A 60 -4.96 5.73 -19.52
C LYS A 60 -4.48 6.89 -18.64
N LYS A 61 -4.34 6.67 -17.34
CA LYS A 61 -3.94 7.71 -16.39
C LYS A 61 -2.42 7.79 -16.24
N GLU A 62 -1.92 8.99 -15.95
CA GLU A 62 -0.55 9.16 -15.49
C GLU A 62 -0.49 8.89 -13.99
N LEU A 63 0.34 7.92 -13.59
CA LEU A 63 0.52 7.51 -12.22
C LEU A 63 1.99 7.19 -11.97
N GLU A 64 2.81 8.25 -11.91
CA GLU A 64 4.25 8.15 -11.73
C GLU A 64 4.61 7.53 -10.37
N GLY A 65 5.55 6.60 -10.36
CA GLY A 65 6.00 5.91 -9.15
C GLY A 65 5.11 4.74 -8.73
N PHE A 66 4.12 4.38 -9.53
CA PHE A 66 3.28 3.21 -9.29
C PHE A 66 3.35 2.20 -10.43
N CYS A 67 3.29 0.92 -10.08
CA CYS A 67 3.16 -0.18 -11.03
C CYS A 67 1.70 -0.26 -11.52
N LYS A 68 1.38 0.50 -12.55
CA LYS A 68 0.03 0.50 -13.12
C LYS A 68 -0.14 -0.59 -14.17
N PRO A 69 -1.39 -1.04 -14.45
CA PRO A 69 -1.66 -1.95 -15.55
C PRO A 69 -1.22 -1.40 -16.91
N GLU A 70 -0.56 -2.26 -17.70
CA GLU A 70 -0.10 -1.96 -19.08
C GLU A 70 -0.86 -2.80 -20.11
N PHE A 71 -1.23 -4.03 -19.78
CA PHE A 71 -1.94 -4.96 -20.66
C PHE A 71 -3.03 -5.68 -19.90
N LEU A 72 -4.15 -5.95 -20.58
CA LEU A 72 -5.19 -6.83 -20.08
C LEU A 72 -4.85 -8.29 -20.39
N VAL A 73 -5.25 -9.18 -19.52
CA VAL A 73 -5.08 -10.62 -19.68
C VAL A 73 -6.45 -11.28 -19.71
N TYR A 74 -6.67 -12.15 -20.71
CA TYR A 74 -7.91 -12.85 -20.92
C TYR A 74 -7.69 -14.36 -20.86
N ASN A 75 -8.71 -15.11 -20.46
CA ASN A 75 -8.73 -16.56 -20.52
C ASN A 75 -9.05 -17.06 -21.95
N GLU A 76 -9.07 -18.39 -22.12
CA GLU A 76 -9.36 -19.04 -23.41
C GLU A 76 -10.75 -18.69 -23.99
N ASN A 77 -11.69 -18.33 -23.13
CA ASN A 77 -13.03 -17.96 -23.55
C ASN A 77 -13.16 -16.48 -23.90
N GLY A 78 -12.04 -15.73 -23.88
CA GLY A 78 -12.04 -14.28 -24.09
C GLY A 78 -12.61 -13.48 -22.92
N GLU A 79 -12.72 -14.09 -21.73
CA GLU A 79 -13.18 -13.41 -20.53
C GLU A 79 -11.97 -12.79 -19.80
N PHE A 80 -12.12 -11.56 -19.29
CA PHE A 80 -11.08 -10.88 -18.53
C PHE A 80 -10.69 -11.70 -17.28
N SER A 81 -9.41 -11.94 -17.11
CA SER A 81 -8.88 -12.73 -16.00
C SER A 81 -7.84 -11.99 -15.17
N GLY A 82 -7.30 -10.86 -15.68
CA GLY A 82 -6.30 -10.10 -14.96
C GLY A 82 -5.61 -9.05 -15.80
N TYR A 83 -4.47 -8.58 -15.33
CA TYR A 83 -3.66 -7.59 -16.03
C TYR A 83 -2.17 -7.83 -15.81
N ALA A 84 -1.36 -7.27 -16.70
CA ALA A 84 0.08 -7.22 -16.59
C ALA A 84 0.54 -5.79 -16.37
N MET A 85 1.56 -5.64 -15.56
CA MET A 85 2.28 -4.41 -15.25
C MET A 85 3.78 -4.64 -15.35
N ASN A 86 4.58 -3.59 -15.47
CA ASN A 86 6.03 -3.74 -15.50
C ASN A 86 6.52 -4.44 -14.23
N TYR A 87 7.42 -5.40 -14.37
CA TYR A 87 8.09 -6.04 -13.24
C TYR A 87 9.32 -5.23 -12.84
N TYR A 88 9.48 -5.00 -11.56
CA TYR A 88 10.65 -4.33 -11.00
C TYR A 88 11.36 -5.29 -10.05
N GLU A 89 12.64 -5.52 -10.29
CA GLU A 89 13.48 -6.20 -9.30
C GLU A 89 13.54 -5.35 -8.03
N ASN A 90 13.36 -6.00 -6.89
CA ASN A 90 13.24 -5.32 -5.62
C ASN A 90 13.95 -6.08 -4.50
N LYS A 91 14.33 -5.35 -3.46
CA LYS A 91 14.96 -5.88 -2.23
C LYS A 91 13.95 -6.39 -1.22
N GLY A 92 12.67 -6.13 -1.46
CA GLY A 92 11.56 -6.40 -0.58
C GLY A 92 10.52 -5.28 -0.65
N ASP A 93 9.58 -5.31 0.25
CA ASP A 93 8.63 -4.22 0.44
C ASP A 93 8.91 -3.42 1.71
N VAL A 94 8.18 -2.33 1.90
CA VAL A 94 8.39 -1.44 3.03
C VAL A 94 8.01 -2.09 4.37
N SER A 95 7.32 -3.25 4.37
CA SER A 95 7.10 -4.02 5.59
C SER A 95 8.41 -4.50 6.22
N ASP A 96 9.44 -4.69 5.42
CA ASP A 96 10.78 -5.05 5.91
C ASP A 96 11.33 -4.03 6.92
N LEU A 97 10.95 -2.75 6.81
CA LEU A 97 11.30 -1.72 7.80
C LEU A 97 10.71 -1.99 9.19
N CYS A 98 9.61 -2.77 9.24
CA CYS A 98 8.93 -3.14 10.49
C CYS A 98 9.44 -4.46 11.06
N TYR A 99 9.79 -5.43 10.19
CA TYR A 99 10.05 -6.83 10.58
C TYR A 99 11.51 -7.18 10.75
N LYS A 100 12.40 -6.57 9.98
CA LYS A 100 13.82 -6.87 10.08
C LYS A 100 14.41 -6.13 11.26
N PHE A 101 14.71 -6.91 12.31
CA PHE A 101 15.27 -6.38 13.55
C PHE A 101 16.71 -5.91 13.37
N GLY A 102 16.95 -4.66 13.75
CA GLY A 102 18.22 -4.17 14.27
C GLY A 102 19.26 -3.75 13.23
N ASP A 103 19.62 -4.58 12.27
CA ASP A 103 20.88 -4.37 11.53
C ASP A 103 20.73 -4.04 10.04
N GLU A 104 19.55 -4.21 9.43
CA GLU A 104 19.40 -3.97 7.99
C GLU A 104 19.02 -2.52 7.62
N TYR A 105 18.25 -1.84 8.49
CA TYR A 105 17.82 -0.45 8.24
C TYR A 105 18.03 0.43 9.48
N THR A 106 18.83 1.46 9.34
CA THR A 106 18.95 2.50 10.37
C THR A 106 17.66 3.32 10.48
N LEU A 107 17.47 4.04 11.58
CA LEU A 107 16.32 4.93 11.75
C LEU A 107 16.24 5.97 10.62
N ASP A 108 17.37 6.57 10.25
CA ASP A 108 17.43 7.56 9.15
C ASP A 108 17.00 6.94 7.81
N GLN A 109 17.41 5.70 7.51
CA GLN A 109 16.96 5.00 6.30
C GLN A 109 15.45 4.69 6.34
N LYS A 110 14.93 4.29 7.49
CA LYS A 110 13.47 4.08 7.64
C LYS A 110 12.70 5.36 7.36
N ILE A 111 13.13 6.47 7.96
CA ILE A 111 12.51 7.79 7.75
C ILE A 111 12.61 8.19 6.27
N GLU A 112 13.76 7.99 5.63
CA GLU A 112 13.93 8.29 4.20
C GLU A 112 12.92 7.52 3.33
N TYR A 113 12.73 6.22 3.57
CA TYR A 113 11.73 5.43 2.82
C TYR A 113 10.30 5.86 3.13
N LEU A 114 9.97 6.16 4.39
CA LEU A 114 8.66 6.68 4.76
C LEU A 114 8.34 8.00 4.07
N LEU A 115 9.30 8.92 3.98
CA LEU A 115 9.13 10.18 3.25
C LEU A 115 8.90 9.97 1.75
N LYS A 116 9.59 8.99 1.14
CA LYS A 116 9.35 8.61 -0.26
C LYS A 116 7.95 8.04 -0.47
N VAL A 117 7.44 7.22 0.47
CA VAL A 117 6.05 6.73 0.44
C VAL A 117 5.07 7.88 0.53
N GLU A 118 5.26 8.80 1.50
CA GLU A 118 4.40 9.97 1.65
C GLU A 118 4.34 10.81 0.37
N GLU A 119 5.49 11.04 -0.26
CA GLU A 119 5.56 11.80 -1.52
C GLU A 119 4.78 11.10 -2.64
N LEU A 120 4.88 9.77 -2.76
CA LEU A 120 4.11 9.01 -3.75
C LEU A 120 2.60 9.14 -3.51
N ILE A 121 2.14 9.01 -2.27
CA ILE A 121 0.72 9.15 -1.93
C ILE A 121 0.24 10.56 -2.27
N LYS A 122 1.01 11.60 -1.92
CA LYS A 122 0.69 13.00 -2.28
C LYS A 122 0.54 13.19 -3.78
N LYS A 123 1.47 12.67 -4.58
CA LYS A 123 1.40 12.75 -6.05
C LYS A 123 0.17 12.06 -6.62
N ALA A 124 -0.24 10.94 -6.04
CA ALA A 124 -1.48 10.27 -6.43
C ALA A 124 -2.71 11.12 -6.08
N HIS A 125 -2.76 11.69 -4.87
CA HIS A 125 -3.85 12.60 -4.46
C HIS A 125 -3.96 13.84 -5.33
N GLU A 126 -2.84 14.46 -5.71
CA GLU A 126 -2.82 15.61 -6.62
C GLU A 126 -3.41 15.30 -8.00
N ARG A 127 -3.42 14.02 -8.39
CA ARG A 127 -4.03 13.51 -9.62
C ARG A 127 -5.45 12.96 -9.44
N GLY A 128 -6.03 13.16 -8.26
CA GLY A 128 -7.40 12.77 -7.96
C GLY A 128 -7.58 11.29 -7.57
N PHE A 129 -6.49 10.58 -7.24
CA PHE A 129 -6.57 9.21 -6.73
C PHE A 129 -6.66 9.20 -5.21
N VAL A 130 -7.42 8.26 -4.66
CA VAL A 130 -7.39 7.84 -3.26
C VAL A 130 -6.96 6.37 -3.25
N LEU A 131 -5.93 6.04 -2.45
CA LEU A 131 -5.31 4.72 -2.54
C LEU A 131 -6.16 3.63 -1.86
N ASN A 132 -6.89 3.99 -0.82
CA ASN A 132 -7.76 3.14 0.00
C ASN A 132 -7.03 2.09 0.86
N ASP A 133 -6.01 1.43 0.30
CA ASP A 133 -5.21 0.40 0.98
C ASP A 133 -3.75 0.86 1.09
N VAL A 134 -3.53 1.89 1.92
CA VAL A 134 -2.18 2.36 2.27
C VAL A 134 -1.56 1.37 3.26
N ALA A 135 -1.12 0.24 2.74
CA ALA A 135 -0.52 -0.84 3.51
C ALA A 135 0.98 -0.96 3.24
N ILE A 136 1.72 -1.38 4.24
CA ILE A 136 3.19 -1.49 4.18
C ILE A 136 3.70 -2.41 3.06
N TRP A 137 2.95 -3.46 2.72
CA TRP A 137 3.27 -4.41 1.64
C TRP A 137 2.90 -3.91 0.24
N ASN A 138 2.21 -2.76 0.12
CA ASN A 138 1.84 -2.15 -1.15
C ASN A 138 2.88 -1.16 -1.68
N PHE A 139 4.06 -1.10 -1.06
CA PHE A 139 5.17 -0.27 -1.50
C PHE A 139 6.46 -1.09 -1.56
N LEU A 140 7.00 -1.28 -2.77
CA LEU A 140 8.24 -2.01 -3.00
C LEU A 140 9.46 -1.09 -2.87
N ILE A 141 10.56 -1.62 -2.33
CA ILE A 141 11.87 -0.98 -2.36
C ILE A 141 12.66 -1.62 -3.50
N THR A 142 12.89 -0.87 -4.58
CA THR A 142 13.62 -1.37 -5.75
C THR A 142 15.12 -1.49 -5.44
N ASP A 143 15.85 -2.24 -6.27
CA ASP A 143 17.31 -2.36 -6.18
C ASP A 143 18.05 -1.02 -6.26
N SER A 144 17.43 -0.03 -6.94
CA SER A 144 17.93 1.34 -7.01
C SER A 144 17.54 2.23 -5.83
N ASN A 145 17.00 1.67 -4.74
CA ASN A 145 16.50 2.37 -3.54
C ASN A 145 15.36 3.37 -3.82
N LYS A 146 14.60 3.16 -4.88
CA LYS A 146 13.34 3.89 -5.11
C LYS A 146 12.20 3.15 -4.44
N VAL A 147 11.15 3.89 -4.07
CA VAL A 147 9.88 3.31 -3.64
C VAL A 147 8.93 3.29 -4.83
N MET A 148 8.26 2.16 -5.02
CA MET A 148 7.24 1.97 -6.06
C MET A 148 5.96 1.46 -5.40
N GLY A 149 4.84 2.15 -5.63
CA GLY A 149 3.53 1.66 -5.19
C GLY A 149 3.00 0.57 -6.12
N ILE A 150 2.30 -0.40 -5.56
CA ILE A 150 1.65 -1.50 -6.28
C ILE A 150 0.15 -1.55 -5.96
N ASP A 151 -0.55 -2.49 -6.58
CA ASP A 151 -1.99 -2.78 -6.34
C ASP A 151 -2.94 -1.62 -6.70
N THR A 152 -2.62 -0.90 -7.78
CA THR A 152 -3.33 0.31 -8.21
C THR A 152 -4.77 0.07 -8.67
N ASP A 153 -5.18 -1.17 -8.95
CA ASP A 153 -6.54 -1.52 -9.35
C ASP A 153 -7.57 -1.36 -8.22
N ASN A 154 -7.10 -1.13 -6.98
CA ASN A 154 -7.95 -0.81 -5.84
C ASN A 154 -8.15 0.70 -5.62
N PHE A 155 -7.40 1.55 -6.32
CA PHE A 155 -7.51 3.00 -6.17
C PHE A 155 -8.90 3.51 -6.54
N GLN A 156 -9.35 4.53 -5.82
CA GLN A 156 -10.56 5.28 -6.13
C GLN A 156 -10.17 6.52 -6.94
N PHE A 157 -10.87 6.78 -8.03
CA PHE A 157 -10.66 7.95 -8.90
C PHE A 157 -11.85 8.13 -9.84
N ASP A 158 -12.12 9.35 -10.28
CA ASP A 158 -13.27 9.68 -11.10
C ASP A 158 -14.58 9.04 -10.53
N GLU A 159 -15.31 8.24 -11.33
CA GLU A 159 -16.48 7.47 -10.88
C GLU A 159 -16.16 6.10 -10.28
N TYR A 160 -14.91 5.64 -10.38
CA TYR A 160 -14.50 4.31 -9.91
C TYR A 160 -14.25 4.29 -8.41
N LYS A 161 -15.04 3.51 -7.70
CA LYS A 161 -14.91 3.30 -6.25
C LYS A 161 -14.01 2.12 -5.94
N THR A 162 -13.63 2.00 -4.68
CA THR A 162 -12.90 0.82 -4.21
C THR A 162 -13.82 -0.37 -3.99
N ASP A 163 -13.28 -1.56 -4.24
CA ASP A 163 -13.92 -2.83 -3.88
C ASP A 163 -13.48 -3.29 -2.48
N THR A 164 -12.57 -2.55 -1.85
CA THR A 164 -12.02 -2.91 -0.54
C THR A 164 -13.06 -2.68 0.53
N ASN A 165 -13.33 -3.72 1.32
CA ASN A 165 -14.26 -3.62 2.44
C ASN A 165 -13.62 -2.81 3.58
N VAL A 166 -14.18 -1.66 3.88
CA VAL A 166 -13.71 -0.72 4.92
C VAL A 166 -13.93 -1.29 6.34
N ASP A 167 -14.68 -2.38 6.49
CA ASP A 167 -15.12 -2.92 7.78
C ASP A 167 -13.98 -3.27 8.75
N LEU A 168 -12.79 -3.57 8.25
CA LEU A 168 -11.64 -3.92 9.09
C LEU A 168 -11.16 -2.75 9.97
N TYR A 169 -11.42 -1.50 9.56
CA TYR A 169 -10.92 -0.30 10.22
C TYR A 169 -12.03 0.67 10.64
N LEU A 170 -13.29 0.26 10.53
CA LEU A 170 -14.48 1.10 10.74
C LEU A 170 -14.44 1.99 12.00
N PRO A 171 -14.01 1.54 13.18
CA PRO A 171 -13.99 2.39 14.36
C PRO A 171 -13.03 3.59 14.24
N TYR A 172 -11.99 3.47 13.42
CA TYR A 172 -10.93 4.48 13.26
C TYR A 172 -11.21 5.41 12.08
N TYR A 173 -11.88 4.90 11.07
CA TYR A 173 -12.28 5.67 9.91
C TYR A 173 -13.60 6.41 10.08
N GLN A 174 -14.32 6.20 11.20
CA GLN A 174 -15.53 6.97 11.49
C GLN A 174 -15.20 8.47 11.50
N GLY A 175 -15.68 9.18 10.49
CA GLY A 175 -15.37 10.60 10.27
C GLY A 175 -14.26 10.88 9.26
N LEU A 176 -13.47 9.87 8.85
CA LEU A 176 -12.44 9.99 7.81
C LEU A 176 -12.90 9.42 6.46
N CYS A 177 -13.86 8.49 6.47
CA CYS A 177 -14.57 8.02 5.29
C CYS A 177 -15.90 8.72 5.20
N ASN A 178 -16.34 9.01 3.99
CA ASN A 178 -17.70 9.48 3.72
C ASN A 178 -18.60 8.32 3.25
N THR A 179 -19.86 8.61 2.95
CA THR A 179 -20.82 7.63 2.41
C THR A 179 -20.41 7.05 1.04
N GLU A 180 -19.42 7.65 0.40
CA GLU A 180 -18.91 7.26 -0.90
C GLU A 180 -17.65 6.38 -0.80
N GLY A 181 -17.08 6.20 0.39
CA GLY A 181 -15.91 5.36 0.65
C GLY A 181 -14.74 6.10 1.29
N HIS A 182 -13.54 5.69 0.94
CA HIS A 182 -12.31 6.30 1.44
C HIS A 182 -12.10 7.74 0.96
N THR A 183 -11.30 8.48 1.71
CA THR A 183 -10.94 9.86 1.42
C THR A 183 -9.41 10.04 1.51
N VAL A 184 -8.92 11.18 1.04
CA VAL A 184 -7.53 11.61 1.23
C VAL A 184 -7.12 11.54 2.70
N ASP A 185 -8.01 11.89 3.62
CA ASP A 185 -7.71 11.88 5.06
C ASP A 185 -7.66 10.45 5.63
N SER A 186 -8.43 9.51 5.06
CA SER A 186 -8.27 8.10 5.44
C SER A 186 -6.92 7.52 5.00
N ASP A 187 -6.40 7.93 3.84
CA ASP A 187 -5.05 7.53 3.39
C ASP A 187 -3.96 8.15 4.27
N LYS A 188 -4.07 9.43 4.64
CA LYS A 188 -3.14 10.08 5.57
C LYS A 188 -3.11 9.38 6.93
N PHE A 189 -4.28 9.02 7.45
CA PHE A 189 -4.40 8.27 8.70
C PHE A 189 -3.74 6.89 8.61
N SER A 190 -4.02 6.15 7.54
CA SER A 190 -3.41 4.83 7.29
C SER A 190 -1.90 4.95 7.18
N PHE A 191 -1.41 5.98 6.49
CA PHE A 191 0.03 6.23 6.39
C PHE A 191 0.66 6.59 7.75
N ALA A 192 0.00 7.39 8.59
CA ALA A 192 0.48 7.69 9.93
C ALA A 192 0.59 6.44 10.81
N LEU A 193 -0.42 5.54 10.76
CA LEU A 193 -0.35 4.22 11.41
C LEU A 193 0.81 3.38 10.90
N PHE A 194 0.98 3.33 9.60
CA PHE A 194 2.07 2.64 8.94
C PHE A 194 3.44 3.15 9.39
N ALA A 195 3.65 4.49 9.37
CA ALA A 195 4.89 5.11 9.80
C ALA A 195 5.20 4.81 11.27
N LEU A 196 4.20 4.88 12.13
CA LEU A 196 4.33 4.55 13.54
C LEU A 196 4.84 3.11 13.74
N ARG A 197 4.30 2.17 12.99
CA ARG A 197 4.73 0.75 13.03
C ARG A 197 6.19 0.58 12.61
N ALA A 198 6.58 1.22 11.51
CA ALA A 198 7.96 1.18 11.02
C ALA A 198 8.96 1.75 12.04
N LEU A 199 8.60 2.85 12.72
CA LEU A 199 9.44 3.48 13.74
C LEU A 199 9.56 2.62 15.00
N MET A 200 8.48 1.94 15.40
CA MET A 200 8.48 1.14 16.64
C MET A 200 9.18 -0.21 16.54
N GLN A 201 9.65 -0.61 15.35
CA GLN A 201 10.34 -1.89 15.12
C GLN A 201 9.60 -3.13 15.70
N ARG A 202 8.27 -3.13 15.70
CA ARG A 202 7.49 -4.22 16.26
C ARG A 202 7.10 -5.20 15.16
N PRO A 203 7.47 -6.48 15.28
CA PRO A 203 7.01 -7.50 14.36
C PRO A 203 5.50 -7.62 14.45
N PHE A 204 4.88 -7.77 13.30
CA PHE A 204 3.50 -8.18 13.20
C PHE A 204 3.39 -9.66 13.60
N ASN A 205 2.72 -9.94 14.69
CA ASN A 205 2.10 -11.22 14.90
C ASN A 205 0.66 -11.08 14.42
N ASP A 206 0.16 -11.94 13.53
CA ASP A 206 -1.18 -11.83 12.93
C ASP A 206 -2.29 -11.71 13.97
N GLU A 207 -2.12 -12.33 15.14
CA GLU A 207 -3.02 -12.16 16.30
C GLU A 207 -2.96 -10.75 16.91
N TYR A 208 -1.80 -10.10 16.87
CA TYR A 208 -1.65 -8.73 17.36
C TYR A 208 -2.21 -7.70 16.37
N VAL A 209 -2.13 -7.94 15.07
CA VAL A 209 -2.69 -7.06 14.04
C VAL A 209 -4.19 -6.92 14.24
N THR A 210 -4.92 -8.04 14.41
CA THR A 210 -6.39 -8.02 14.52
C THR A 210 -6.88 -7.38 15.82
N TYR A 211 -6.15 -7.53 16.91
CA TYR A 211 -6.55 -6.99 18.21
C TYR A 211 -6.10 -5.54 18.43
N TYR A 212 -4.91 -5.18 17.96
CA TYR A 212 -4.29 -3.87 18.21
C TYR A 212 -4.54 -2.86 17.10
N ASP A 213 -4.83 -3.28 15.87
CA ASP A 213 -5.32 -2.38 14.81
C ASP A 213 -6.71 -1.81 15.14
N LYS A 214 -7.50 -2.55 15.92
CA LYS A 214 -8.76 -2.03 16.46
C LYS A 214 -8.55 -0.99 17.57
N ASN A 215 -7.32 -0.76 18.02
CA ASN A 215 -7.01 0.18 19.10
C ASN A 215 -5.78 1.04 18.75
N SER A 216 -5.97 2.02 17.86
CA SER A 216 -4.94 3.00 17.49
C SER A 216 -4.28 3.66 18.71
N ASN A 217 -5.03 3.80 19.81
CA ASN A 217 -4.52 4.31 21.08
C ASN A 217 -3.42 3.41 21.67
N TYR A 218 -3.43 2.10 21.39
CA TYR A 218 -2.38 1.21 21.90
C TYR A 218 -1.02 1.50 21.26
N LEU A 219 -0.98 1.59 19.93
CA LEU A 219 0.24 1.92 19.19
C LEU A 219 0.76 3.31 19.57
N LEU A 220 -0.13 4.28 19.67
CA LEU A 220 0.19 5.61 20.14
C LEU A 220 0.75 5.58 21.57
N ASN A 221 0.12 4.87 22.49
CA ASN A 221 0.57 4.75 23.88
C ASN A 221 1.96 4.09 24.01
N ILE A 222 2.29 3.13 23.14
CA ILE A 222 3.65 2.57 23.08
C ILE A 222 4.61 3.63 22.58
N PHE A 223 4.30 4.29 21.47
CA PHE A 223 5.16 5.33 20.89
C PHE A 223 5.43 6.47 21.88
N LEU A 224 4.42 6.88 22.65
CA LEU A 224 4.56 7.93 23.65
C LEU A 224 5.50 7.58 24.83
N ARG A 225 5.87 6.30 24.97
CA ARG A 225 6.87 5.85 25.97
C ARG A 225 8.31 5.92 25.45
N PHE A 226 8.51 6.13 24.15
CA PHE A 226 9.84 6.34 23.62
C PHE A 226 10.36 7.72 24.03
N ASP A 227 11.69 7.79 24.15
CA ASP A 227 12.37 9.06 24.46
C ASP A 227 12.45 9.92 23.19
N VAL A 228 11.31 10.47 22.81
CA VAL A 228 11.14 11.39 21.68
C VAL A 228 10.68 12.74 22.24
N ASN A 229 10.99 13.81 21.52
CA ASN A 229 10.54 15.15 21.87
C ASN A 229 9.01 15.20 22.05
N GLU A 230 8.53 15.90 23.10
CA GLU A 230 7.09 16.03 23.38
C GLU A 230 6.32 16.68 22.23
N GLU A 231 6.94 17.63 21.49
CA GLU A 231 6.32 18.20 20.29
C GLU A 231 5.99 17.12 19.26
N VAL A 232 6.90 16.16 19.03
CA VAL A 232 6.68 15.02 18.13
C VAL A 232 5.56 14.12 18.67
N LYS A 233 5.51 13.88 19.97
CA LYS A 233 4.45 13.09 20.60
C LYS A 233 3.08 13.77 20.46
N ASP A 234 3.02 15.09 20.61
CA ASP A 234 1.77 15.84 20.46
C ASP A 234 1.29 15.84 19.00
N GLU A 235 2.19 15.93 18.04
CA GLU A 235 1.84 15.78 16.61
C GLU A 235 1.26 14.40 16.32
N PHE A 236 1.85 13.32 16.87
CA PHE A 236 1.27 11.98 16.73
C PHE A 236 -0.08 11.83 17.44
N ARG A 237 -0.25 12.43 18.64
CA ARG A 237 -1.57 12.47 19.30
C ARG A 237 -2.63 13.15 18.44
N ASN A 238 -2.28 14.26 17.79
CA ASN A 238 -3.17 14.98 16.88
C ASN A 238 -3.50 14.16 15.64
N LEU A 239 -2.51 13.53 15.02
CA LEU A 239 -2.69 12.67 13.85
C LEU A 239 -3.62 11.47 14.14
N MET A 240 -3.51 10.91 15.34
CA MET A 240 -4.33 9.76 15.77
C MET A 240 -5.65 10.19 16.44
N SER A 241 -5.93 11.48 16.53
CA SER A 241 -7.20 12.00 17.04
C SER A 241 -8.34 11.77 16.04
N SER A 242 -9.58 11.92 16.51
CA SER A 242 -10.79 11.83 15.66
C SER A 242 -11.00 13.07 14.77
N ASN A 243 -10.06 14.02 14.73
CA ASN A 243 -10.16 15.17 13.85
C ASN A 243 -10.10 14.73 12.38
N PRO A 244 -11.06 15.09 11.53
CA PRO A 244 -11.05 14.74 10.11
C PRO A 244 -9.97 15.48 9.31
N GLU A 245 -9.55 16.66 9.74
CA GLU A 245 -8.47 17.41 9.09
C GLU A 245 -7.11 16.86 9.54
N LYS A 246 -6.53 16.03 8.69
CA LYS A 246 -5.22 15.41 8.96
C LYS A 246 -4.12 16.12 8.19
N GLU A 247 -3.07 16.47 8.91
CA GLU A 247 -1.82 16.89 8.28
C GLU A 247 -0.98 15.69 7.83
N TRP A 248 -0.03 15.96 6.96
CA TRP A 248 0.96 14.98 6.57
C TRP A 248 2.05 14.83 7.64
N ILE A 249 2.44 13.60 7.93
CA ILE A 249 3.36 13.26 9.01
C ILE A 249 4.85 13.52 8.66
N GLY A 250 5.19 13.79 7.40
CA GLY A 250 6.59 13.89 6.95
C GLY A 250 7.44 14.85 7.76
N LYS A 251 6.93 16.04 8.08
CA LYS A 251 7.63 17.00 8.94
C LYS A 251 7.91 16.45 10.33
N THR A 252 6.98 15.65 10.87
CA THR A 252 7.13 15.00 12.17
C THR A 252 8.19 13.91 12.11
N LEU A 253 8.24 13.14 11.01
CA LEU A 253 9.29 12.13 10.78
C LEU A 253 10.69 12.75 10.72
N GLU A 254 10.85 13.89 10.07
CA GLU A 254 12.12 14.64 10.04
C GLU A 254 12.56 15.09 11.44
N LYS A 255 11.61 15.49 12.30
CA LYS A 255 11.91 15.85 13.70
C LYS A 255 12.32 14.62 14.52
N VAL A 256 11.74 13.45 14.29
CA VAL A 256 12.16 12.19 14.93
C VAL A 256 13.63 11.91 14.64
N SER A 257 14.07 11.98 13.39
CA SER A 257 15.47 11.78 13.02
C SER A 257 16.41 12.76 13.74
N SER A 258 16.04 14.02 13.85
CA SER A 258 16.88 15.04 14.49
C SER A 258 16.96 14.90 16.03
N SER A 259 15.91 14.36 16.66
CA SER A 259 15.83 14.22 18.13
C SER A 259 16.53 12.98 18.66
N THR A 260 16.52 11.88 17.92
CA THR A 260 17.11 10.59 18.33
C THR A 260 18.63 10.54 18.17
N ARG A 261 19.24 11.40 17.38
CA ARG A 261 20.72 11.49 17.24
C ARG A 261 21.45 11.78 18.55
N LYS A 262 20.75 12.17 19.61
CA LYS A 262 21.36 12.42 20.93
C LYS A 262 21.44 11.18 21.83
N TYR A 263 20.82 10.04 21.46
CA TYR A 263 20.60 8.90 22.35
C TYR A 263 20.98 7.53 21.72
N LEU A 264 21.56 7.54 20.51
CA LEU A 264 22.24 6.42 19.86
C LEU A 264 23.75 6.67 19.79
#